data_86894b1524568708e4209a958d94d8b0
#
_entry.id   86894b1524568708e4209a958d94d8b0
#
_cell.length_a   1.000
_cell.length_b   1.000
_cell.length_c   1.000
_cell.angle_alpha   90.00
_cell.angle_beta   90.00
_cell.angle_gamma   90.00
#
_symmetry.space_group_name_H-M   'P 1'
#
loop_
_entity.id
_entity.type
_entity.pdbx_description
1 polymer ?
#
loop_
_entity_poly.entity_id
_entity_poly.type
_entity_poly.pdbx_seq_one_letter_code
_entity_poly.pdbx_strand_id
1 'polypeptide(L)'
;MKIHYSLEALPKLKNPVVTIGVFDGVHLGHLSVIKQLTTHAKKIDGNSVLVTFDPHPQEVLNPNSNFFLINTIEERIELLKKTAIDYVIILPFTFDFSQIPYDKFLKEYIVEKIGAKAIVMGPNHNFGREKEGNHEKIAELCKLYNVDVIEIPEFIAQDIAIRSSKIRKFIAEGDYKKAEELLGHPIHNY
;
A
#
# COMPACT_ATOMS: atom_id res chain seq x y z
N MET A 1 -4.42 -8.73 13.44
CA MET A 1 -4.38 -8.60 11.96
C MET A 1 -4.87 -9.89 11.33
N LYS A 2 -5.84 -9.79 10.41
CA LYS A 2 -6.34 -10.91 9.60
C LYS A 2 -5.85 -10.74 8.16
N ILE A 3 -5.51 -11.84 7.48
CA ILE A 3 -4.96 -11.82 6.11
C ILE A 3 -5.96 -12.52 5.18
N HIS A 4 -6.23 -11.88 4.04
CA HIS A 4 -7.10 -12.41 2.98
C HIS A 4 -6.37 -12.33 1.64
N TYR A 5 -6.43 -13.40 0.85
CA TYR A 5 -5.82 -13.49 -0.48
C TYR A 5 -6.84 -13.29 -1.62
N SER A 6 -8.08 -13.00 -1.26
CA SER A 6 -9.15 -12.63 -2.20
C SER A 6 -10.20 -11.77 -1.51
N LEU A 7 -11.05 -11.13 -2.30
CA LEU A 7 -12.19 -10.34 -1.79
C LEU A 7 -13.47 -11.17 -1.61
N GLU A 8 -13.54 -12.36 -2.20
CA GLU A 8 -14.73 -13.21 -2.16
C GLU A 8 -14.99 -13.77 -0.76
N ALA A 9 -13.93 -14.05 -0.01
CA ALA A 9 -14.01 -14.57 1.36
C ALA A 9 -13.92 -13.46 2.43
N LEU A 10 -13.99 -12.19 2.03
CA LEU A 10 -13.88 -11.07 2.97
C LEU A 10 -15.19 -10.97 3.77
N PRO A 11 -15.13 -10.96 5.12
CA PRO A 11 -16.33 -10.74 5.93
C PRO A 11 -16.81 -9.30 5.76
N LYS A 12 -18.07 -9.03 6.10
CA LYS A 12 -18.58 -7.66 6.15
C LYS A 12 -17.76 -6.85 7.17
N LEU A 13 -17.04 -5.84 6.68
CA LEU A 13 -16.22 -4.95 7.51
C LEU A 13 -17.07 -3.80 8.07
N LYS A 14 -16.67 -3.32 9.25
CA LYS A 14 -17.31 -2.17 9.91
C LYS A 14 -16.58 -0.90 9.48
N ASN A 15 -17.26 0.04 8.84
CA ASN A 15 -16.73 1.33 8.43
C ASN A 15 -15.26 1.27 7.93
N PRO A 16 -14.95 0.50 6.86
CA PRO A 16 -13.56 0.28 6.48
C PRO A 16 -12.87 1.57 6.06
N VAL A 17 -11.68 1.82 6.63
CA VAL A 17 -10.71 2.81 6.15
C VAL A 17 -9.62 2.05 5.41
N VAL A 18 -9.37 2.40 4.16
CA VAL A 18 -8.54 1.63 3.24
C VAL A 18 -7.29 2.40 2.86
N THR A 19 -6.16 1.73 2.76
CA THR A 19 -5.00 2.21 2.00
C THR A 19 -4.58 1.16 0.98
N ILE A 20 -4.04 1.60 -0.16
CA ILE A 20 -3.66 0.72 -1.26
C ILE A 20 -2.20 0.98 -1.59
N GLY A 21 -1.40 -0.05 -1.75
CA GLY A 21 0.00 0.10 -2.11
C GLY A 21 0.76 -1.22 -2.05
N VAL A 22 1.97 -1.22 -2.58
CA VAL A 22 2.80 -2.43 -2.58
C VAL A 22 3.41 -2.69 -1.21
N PHE A 23 3.75 -1.64 -0.49
CA PHE A 23 4.36 -1.69 0.85
C PHE A 23 5.67 -2.49 0.91
N ASP A 24 6.39 -2.58 -0.22
CA ASP A 24 7.68 -3.26 -0.27
C ASP A 24 8.71 -2.55 0.62
N GLY A 25 9.32 -3.32 1.52
CA GLY A 25 10.23 -2.82 2.55
C GLY A 25 9.55 -2.34 3.83
N VAL A 26 8.23 -2.17 3.90
CA VAL A 26 7.48 -1.63 5.07
C VAL A 26 8.23 -0.51 5.80
N HIS A 27 8.84 0.39 5.03
CA HIS A 27 9.72 1.46 5.50
C HIS A 27 9.00 2.53 6.35
N LEU A 28 9.74 3.44 6.97
CA LEU A 28 9.20 4.48 7.85
C LEU A 28 8.08 5.31 7.21
N GLY A 29 8.17 5.60 5.91
CA GLY A 29 7.08 6.25 5.15
C GLY A 29 5.81 5.40 5.09
N HIS A 30 5.94 4.08 4.89
CA HIS A 30 4.80 3.16 4.96
C HIS A 30 4.20 3.09 6.36
N LEU A 31 5.04 3.06 7.40
CA LEU A 31 4.59 3.07 8.80
C LEU A 31 3.82 4.35 9.15
N SER A 32 4.21 5.49 8.58
CA SER A 32 3.46 6.75 8.72
C SER A 32 2.06 6.64 8.13
N VAL A 33 1.93 6.09 6.91
CA VAL A 33 0.62 5.84 6.27
C VAL A 33 -0.22 4.89 7.12
N ILE A 34 0.36 3.80 7.60
CA ILE A 34 -0.32 2.80 8.44
C ILE A 34 -0.79 3.41 9.76
N LYS A 35 0.00 4.29 10.37
CA LYS A 35 -0.39 5.00 11.58
C LYS A 35 -1.62 5.87 11.35
N GLN A 36 -1.66 6.60 10.25
CA GLN A 36 -2.84 7.41 9.89
C GLN A 36 -4.06 6.52 9.58
N LEU A 37 -3.87 5.45 8.81
CA LEU A 37 -4.91 4.46 8.52
C LEU A 37 -5.59 3.97 9.81
N THR A 38 -4.79 3.46 10.76
CA THR A 38 -5.30 2.90 12.01
C THR A 38 -5.91 3.97 12.93
N THR A 39 -5.37 5.20 12.92
CA THR A 39 -5.90 6.33 13.67
C THR A 39 -7.27 6.74 13.15
N HIS A 40 -7.44 6.87 11.83
CA HIS A 40 -8.72 7.23 11.23
C HIS A 40 -9.75 6.13 11.37
N ALA A 41 -9.37 4.86 11.20
CA ALA A 41 -10.26 3.74 11.45
C ALA A 41 -10.83 3.76 12.89
N LYS A 42 -9.97 3.95 13.89
CA LYS A 42 -10.41 4.08 15.29
C LYS A 42 -11.35 5.27 15.51
N LYS A 43 -11.09 6.41 14.86
CA LYS A 43 -11.90 7.64 15.00
C LYS A 43 -13.35 7.43 14.57
N ILE A 44 -13.59 6.60 13.54
CA ILE A 44 -14.95 6.32 13.03
C ILE A 44 -15.51 4.97 13.50
N ASP A 45 -14.90 4.37 14.51
CA ASP A 45 -15.24 3.03 15.02
C ASP A 45 -15.28 2.00 13.87
N GLY A 46 -14.23 2.01 13.05
CA GLY A 46 -14.10 1.23 11.83
C GLY A 46 -12.91 0.28 11.83
N ASN A 47 -12.78 -0.49 10.77
CA ASN A 47 -11.67 -1.39 10.52
C ASN A 47 -10.61 -0.73 9.62
N SER A 48 -9.35 -0.89 9.98
CA SER A 48 -8.21 -0.52 9.14
C SER A 48 -7.88 -1.63 8.16
N VAL A 49 -7.83 -1.30 6.87
CA VAL A 49 -7.63 -2.24 5.76
C VAL A 49 -6.47 -1.80 4.89
N LEU A 50 -5.47 -2.65 4.76
CA LEU A 50 -4.37 -2.44 3.82
C LEU A 50 -4.54 -3.40 2.65
N VAL A 51 -4.62 -2.87 1.44
CA VAL A 51 -4.64 -3.63 0.19
C VAL A 51 -3.26 -3.59 -0.42
N THR A 52 -2.68 -4.76 -0.64
CA THR A 52 -1.38 -4.94 -1.28
C THR A 52 -1.43 -6.00 -2.36
N PHE A 53 -0.32 -6.23 -3.04
CA PHE A 53 -0.24 -7.06 -4.23
C PHE A 53 0.90 -8.07 -4.13
N ASP A 54 0.65 -9.26 -4.66
CA ASP A 54 1.64 -10.30 -4.86
C ASP A 54 1.29 -11.12 -6.12
N PRO A 55 2.25 -11.31 -7.08
CA PRO A 55 3.61 -10.76 -7.08
C PRO A 55 3.67 -9.23 -7.16
N HIS A 56 4.86 -8.67 -6.93
CA HIS A 56 5.07 -7.23 -7.03
C HIS A 56 4.79 -6.71 -8.44
N PRO A 57 4.08 -5.58 -8.63
CA PRO A 57 3.77 -5.04 -9.96
C PRO A 57 4.96 -4.90 -10.91
N GLN A 58 6.14 -4.55 -10.40
CA GLN A 58 7.36 -4.43 -11.23
C GLN A 58 7.84 -5.78 -11.77
N GLU A 59 7.66 -6.87 -11.05
CA GLU A 59 8.03 -8.21 -11.52
C GLU A 59 7.16 -8.65 -12.71
N VAL A 60 5.88 -8.29 -12.67
CA VAL A 60 4.93 -8.64 -13.74
C VAL A 60 5.07 -7.72 -14.96
N LEU A 61 5.20 -6.40 -14.72
CA LEU A 61 5.21 -5.42 -15.80
C LEU A 61 6.58 -5.26 -16.47
N ASN A 62 7.67 -5.54 -15.74
CA ASN A 62 9.04 -5.39 -16.22
C ASN A 62 9.90 -6.61 -15.85
N PRO A 63 9.56 -7.83 -16.29
CA PRO A 63 10.19 -9.08 -15.84
C PRO A 63 11.69 -9.17 -16.20
N ASN A 64 12.15 -8.41 -17.19
CA ASN A 64 13.53 -8.37 -17.61
C ASN A 64 14.33 -7.22 -16.97
N SER A 65 13.78 -6.51 -16.01
CA SER A 65 14.47 -5.42 -15.31
C SER A 65 15.37 -5.95 -14.19
N ASN A 66 16.36 -5.16 -13.78
CA ASN A 66 17.18 -5.44 -12.60
C ASN A 66 16.46 -5.10 -11.29
N PHE A 67 15.11 -5.27 -11.29
CA PHE A 67 14.31 -5.05 -10.11
C PHE A 67 14.51 -6.18 -9.10
N PHE A 68 14.57 -5.85 -7.83
CA PHE A 68 14.56 -6.83 -6.73
C PHE A 68 13.62 -6.36 -5.61
N LEU A 69 13.03 -7.29 -4.90
CA LEU A 69 12.20 -7.04 -3.73
C LEU A 69 13.09 -6.65 -2.54
N ILE A 70 12.64 -5.69 -1.74
CA ILE A 70 13.28 -5.38 -0.45
C ILE A 70 12.88 -6.46 0.56
N ASN A 71 11.63 -6.91 0.51
CA ASN A 71 11.11 -7.99 1.34
C ASN A 71 10.30 -8.98 0.51
N THR A 72 10.38 -10.27 0.83
CA THR A 72 9.41 -11.25 0.34
C THR A 72 8.02 -10.94 0.88
N ILE A 73 6.97 -11.59 0.35
CA ILE A 73 5.62 -11.38 0.86
C ILE A 73 5.48 -11.87 2.30
N GLU A 74 6.15 -12.94 2.69
CA GLU A 74 6.17 -13.50 4.03
C GLU A 74 6.82 -12.51 5.02
N GLU A 75 7.99 -11.96 4.69
CA GLU A 75 8.68 -10.95 5.50
C GLU A 75 7.84 -9.68 5.64
N ARG A 76 7.18 -9.25 4.56
CA ARG A 76 6.27 -8.10 4.56
C ARG A 76 5.10 -8.33 5.50
N ILE A 77 4.52 -9.53 5.48
CA ILE A 77 3.46 -9.94 6.40
C ILE A 77 3.94 -9.87 7.85
N GLU A 78 5.13 -10.40 8.15
CA GLU A 78 5.67 -10.38 9.52
C GLU A 78 5.93 -8.95 10.03
N LEU A 79 6.39 -8.05 9.15
CA LEU A 79 6.54 -6.64 9.50
C LEU A 79 5.18 -5.96 9.74
N LEU A 80 4.18 -6.24 8.90
CA LEU A 80 2.84 -5.71 9.05
C LEU A 80 2.12 -6.22 10.30
N LYS A 81 2.38 -7.47 10.74
CA LYS A 81 1.86 -8.02 12.02
C LYS A 81 2.29 -7.22 13.25
N LYS A 82 3.42 -6.51 13.17
CA LYS A 82 3.91 -5.63 14.26
C LYS A 82 3.14 -4.30 14.33
N THR A 83 2.25 -4.04 13.37
CA THR A 83 1.41 -2.83 13.32
C THR A 83 0.02 -3.09 13.89
N ALA A 84 -0.78 -2.03 14.06
CA ALA A 84 -2.14 -2.12 14.58
C ALA A 84 -3.20 -2.28 13.47
N ILE A 85 -2.84 -2.78 12.28
CA ILE A 85 -3.77 -3.02 11.18
C ILE A 85 -4.72 -4.17 11.53
N ASP A 86 -6.00 -4.02 11.21
CA ASP A 86 -6.98 -5.10 11.42
C ASP A 86 -6.96 -6.12 10.28
N TYR A 87 -6.91 -5.66 9.04
CA TYR A 87 -7.00 -6.50 7.85
C TYR A 87 -5.92 -6.15 6.81
N VAL A 88 -5.29 -7.18 6.26
CA VAL A 88 -4.42 -7.09 5.09
C VAL A 88 -5.04 -7.94 3.98
N ILE A 89 -5.25 -7.34 2.81
CA ILE A 89 -5.77 -8.02 1.63
C ILE A 89 -4.64 -8.05 0.60
N ILE A 90 -4.23 -9.24 0.21
CA ILE A 90 -3.17 -9.48 -0.77
C ILE A 90 -3.86 -9.91 -2.06
N LEU A 91 -3.91 -9.03 -3.04
CA LEU A 91 -4.52 -9.32 -4.33
C LEU A 91 -3.46 -9.87 -5.31
N PRO A 92 -3.80 -10.92 -6.08
CA PRO A 92 -2.92 -11.41 -7.12
C PRO A 92 -2.75 -10.33 -8.20
N PHE A 93 -1.50 -9.91 -8.43
CA PHE A 93 -1.19 -8.93 -9.47
C PHE A 93 -0.78 -9.67 -10.74
N THR A 94 -1.65 -9.65 -11.74
CA THR A 94 -1.40 -10.21 -13.07
C THR A 94 -1.31 -9.10 -14.11
N PHE A 95 -0.85 -9.42 -15.32
CA PHE A 95 -0.89 -8.46 -16.42
C PHE A 95 -2.33 -7.99 -16.69
N ASP A 96 -3.30 -8.90 -16.73
CA ASP A 96 -4.71 -8.56 -16.93
C ASP A 96 -5.24 -7.65 -15.81
N PHE A 97 -4.87 -7.92 -14.55
CA PHE A 97 -5.23 -7.05 -13.43
C PHE A 97 -4.64 -5.64 -13.61
N SER A 98 -3.43 -5.53 -14.14
CA SER A 98 -2.78 -4.23 -14.39
C SER A 98 -3.51 -3.37 -15.45
N GLN A 99 -4.34 -4.01 -16.32
CA GLN A 99 -5.12 -3.33 -17.35
C GLN A 99 -6.45 -2.78 -16.83
N ILE A 100 -6.80 -3.02 -15.57
CA ILE A 100 -8.04 -2.50 -14.96
C ILE A 100 -7.91 -0.98 -14.81
N PRO A 101 -8.85 -0.19 -15.40
CA PRO A 101 -8.89 1.25 -15.20
C PRO A 101 -9.06 1.63 -13.72
N TYR A 102 -8.52 2.78 -13.32
CA TYR A 102 -8.54 3.21 -11.92
C TYR A 102 -9.95 3.38 -11.35
N ASP A 103 -10.87 3.88 -12.16
CA ASP A 103 -12.27 4.09 -11.80
C ASP A 103 -13.01 2.77 -11.56
N LYS A 104 -12.77 1.78 -12.43
CA LYS A 104 -13.31 0.43 -12.27
C LYS A 104 -12.72 -0.25 -11.02
N PHE A 105 -11.40 -0.15 -10.82
CA PHE A 105 -10.75 -0.69 -9.63
C PHE A 105 -11.31 -0.05 -8.34
N LEU A 106 -11.42 1.27 -8.30
CA LEU A 106 -11.97 1.98 -7.15
C LEU A 106 -13.41 1.55 -6.87
N LYS A 107 -14.27 1.55 -7.90
CA LYS A 107 -15.67 1.20 -7.77
C LYS A 107 -15.86 -0.24 -7.30
N GLU A 108 -15.38 -1.20 -8.08
CA GLU A 108 -15.70 -2.61 -7.89
C GLU A 108 -14.97 -3.22 -6.69
N TYR A 109 -13.68 -2.87 -6.48
CA TYR A 109 -12.86 -3.50 -5.44
C TYR A 109 -12.94 -2.74 -4.11
N ILE A 110 -12.81 -1.43 -4.15
CA ILE A 110 -12.67 -0.63 -2.93
C ILE A 110 -14.04 -0.24 -2.37
N VAL A 111 -14.95 0.24 -3.23
CA VAL A 111 -16.27 0.71 -2.79
C VAL A 111 -17.26 -0.46 -2.62
N GLU A 112 -17.44 -1.28 -3.65
CA GLU A 112 -18.49 -2.31 -3.64
C GLU A 112 -18.08 -3.54 -2.82
N LYS A 113 -16.88 -4.11 -3.03
CA LYS A 113 -16.46 -5.33 -2.34
C LYS A 113 -15.94 -5.08 -0.93
N ILE A 114 -15.11 -4.07 -0.70
CA ILE A 114 -14.58 -3.76 0.64
C ILE A 114 -15.56 -2.89 1.43
N GLY A 115 -16.32 -2.02 0.77
CA GLY A 115 -17.27 -1.11 1.40
C GLY A 115 -16.60 0.11 2.04
N ALA A 116 -15.49 0.59 1.46
CA ALA A 116 -14.68 1.67 2.01
C ALA A 116 -15.50 2.91 2.37
N LYS A 117 -15.24 3.47 3.55
CA LYS A 117 -15.77 4.75 4.03
C LYS A 117 -14.75 5.87 3.89
N ALA A 118 -13.48 5.53 3.92
CA ALA A 118 -12.41 6.47 3.66
C ALA A 118 -11.22 5.77 3.01
N ILE A 119 -10.43 6.53 2.24
CA ILE A 119 -9.15 6.09 1.66
C ILE A 119 -8.05 6.98 2.18
N VAL A 120 -7.00 6.36 2.70
CA VAL A 120 -5.77 7.03 3.13
C VAL A 120 -4.76 6.97 1.99
N MET A 121 -4.32 8.11 1.51
CA MET A 121 -3.44 8.25 0.35
C MET A 121 -2.11 8.90 0.73
N GLY A 122 -1.02 8.21 0.47
CA GLY A 122 0.32 8.79 0.54
C GLY A 122 0.62 9.68 -0.68
N PRO A 123 1.71 10.45 -0.67
CA PRO A 123 2.02 11.46 -1.71
C PRO A 123 2.23 10.90 -3.12
N ASN A 124 2.64 9.64 -3.23
CA ASN A 124 2.90 8.97 -4.50
C ASN A 124 1.84 7.91 -4.83
N HIS A 125 0.64 8.08 -4.29
CA HIS A 125 -0.45 7.13 -4.44
C HIS A 125 -1.07 7.27 -5.85
N ASN A 126 -0.78 6.31 -6.71
CA ASN A 126 -1.35 6.19 -8.03
C ASN A 126 -1.68 4.72 -8.28
N PHE A 127 -2.83 4.43 -8.85
CA PHE A 127 -3.24 3.08 -9.22
C PHE A 127 -4.06 3.06 -10.52
N GLY A 128 -4.42 1.86 -10.98
CA GLY A 128 -5.06 1.64 -12.26
C GLY A 128 -4.06 1.53 -13.40
N ARG A 129 -4.58 1.24 -14.59
CA ARG A 129 -3.78 1.08 -15.80
C ARG A 129 -2.88 2.29 -16.02
N GLU A 130 -1.60 2.06 -16.29
CA GLU A 130 -0.60 3.10 -16.52
C GLU A 130 -0.52 4.18 -15.42
N LYS A 131 -0.98 3.86 -14.20
CA LYS A 131 -1.06 4.79 -13.07
C LYS A 131 -1.91 6.04 -13.38
N GLU A 132 -2.94 5.90 -14.20
CA GLU A 132 -3.82 6.98 -14.63
C GLU A 132 -4.66 7.60 -13.50
N GLY A 133 -4.88 6.85 -12.41
CA GLY A 133 -5.55 7.32 -11.20
C GLY A 133 -4.58 8.10 -10.32
N ASN A 134 -4.50 9.41 -10.52
CA ASN A 134 -3.78 10.33 -9.63
C ASN A 134 -4.67 10.82 -8.47
N HIS A 135 -4.10 11.57 -7.53
CA HIS A 135 -4.80 12.09 -6.35
C HIS A 135 -6.10 12.81 -6.69
N GLU A 136 -6.08 13.74 -7.65
CA GLU A 136 -7.22 14.56 -8.05
C GLU A 136 -8.37 13.69 -8.58
N LYS A 137 -8.08 12.84 -9.56
CA LYS A 137 -9.07 11.91 -10.15
C LYS A 137 -9.66 10.95 -9.14
N ILE A 138 -8.82 10.42 -8.23
CA ILE A 138 -9.29 9.52 -7.17
C ILE A 138 -10.19 10.28 -6.20
N ALA A 139 -9.83 11.51 -5.81
CA ALA A 139 -10.62 12.33 -4.89
C ALA A 139 -11.99 12.70 -5.49
N GLU A 140 -12.03 13.07 -6.78
CA GLU A 140 -13.28 13.34 -7.50
C GLU A 140 -14.19 12.11 -7.52
N LEU A 141 -13.62 10.94 -7.85
CA LEU A 141 -14.38 9.71 -7.90
C LEU A 141 -14.86 9.25 -6.53
N CYS A 142 -14.03 9.38 -5.50
CA CYS A 142 -14.41 9.09 -4.11
C CYS A 142 -15.60 9.94 -3.65
N LYS A 143 -15.64 11.21 -4.02
CA LYS A 143 -16.75 12.11 -3.72
C LYS A 143 -18.08 11.62 -4.30
N LEU A 144 -18.08 11.03 -5.51
CA LEU A 144 -19.28 10.45 -6.12
C LEU A 144 -19.82 9.25 -5.34
N TYR A 145 -18.95 8.52 -4.65
CA TYR A 145 -19.31 7.32 -3.88
C TYR A 145 -19.46 7.59 -2.37
N ASN A 146 -19.42 8.86 -1.92
CA ASN A 146 -19.41 9.23 -0.51
C ASN A 146 -18.30 8.53 0.29
N VAL A 147 -17.09 8.48 -0.27
CA VAL A 147 -15.88 7.97 0.35
C VAL A 147 -14.97 9.14 0.66
N ASP A 148 -14.57 9.29 1.93
CA ASP A 148 -13.65 10.34 2.34
C ASP A 148 -12.23 10.07 1.83
N VAL A 149 -11.50 11.12 1.47
CA VAL A 149 -10.07 11.03 1.11
C VAL A 149 -9.23 11.71 2.17
N ILE A 150 -8.26 10.99 2.68
CA ILE A 150 -7.32 11.45 3.71
C ILE A 150 -5.93 11.46 3.09
N GLU A 151 -5.46 12.64 2.73
CA GLU A 151 -4.13 12.82 2.17
C GLU A 151 -3.09 12.93 3.28
N ILE A 152 -1.97 12.23 3.10
CA ILE A 152 -0.85 12.26 4.04
C ILE A 152 0.34 12.90 3.35
N PRO A 153 1.01 13.88 4.02
CA PRO A 153 2.21 14.49 3.48
C PRO A 153 3.34 13.46 3.34
N GLU A 154 4.30 13.78 2.46
CA GLU A 154 5.50 12.95 2.29
C GLU A 154 6.28 12.87 3.61
N PHE A 155 6.62 11.64 3.99
CA PHE A 155 7.43 11.42 5.19
C PHE A 155 8.91 11.67 4.85
N ILE A 156 9.48 12.68 5.50
CA ILE A 156 10.89 13.08 5.33
C ILE A 156 11.64 12.71 6.61
N ALA A 157 12.72 11.97 6.47
CA ALA A 157 13.67 11.73 7.55
C ALA A 157 15.06 12.14 7.08
N GLN A 158 15.79 12.90 7.90
CA GLN A 158 17.14 13.43 7.59
C GLN A 158 17.18 14.12 6.21
N ASP A 159 16.22 14.99 5.91
CA ASP A 159 16.04 15.68 4.64
C ASP A 159 15.87 14.77 3.41
N ILE A 160 15.53 13.50 3.65
CA ILE A 160 15.33 12.49 2.60
C ILE A 160 13.87 12.06 2.57
N ALA A 161 13.22 12.26 1.42
CA ALA A 161 11.94 11.63 1.12
C ALA A 161 12.10 10.11 1.04
N ILE A 162 11.41 9.36 1.91
CA ILE A 162 11.56 7.91 2.01
C ILE A 162 10.70 7.21 0.95
N ARG A 163 11.36 6.45 0.08
CA ARG A 163 10.74 5.66 -1.00
C ARG A 163 11.48 4.35 -1.18
N SER A 164 10.76 3.27 -1.51
CA SER A 164 11.38 1.96 -1.79
C SER A 164 12.45 2.01 -2.88
N SER A 165 12.27 2.85 -3.92
CA SER A 165 13.28 3.04 -4.97
C SER A 165 14.61 3.58 -4.45
N LYS A 166 14.56 4.49 -3.47
CA LYS A 166 15.76 5.06 -2.85
C LYS A 166 16.45 4.05 -1.93
N ILE A 167 15.66 3.27 -1.20
CA ILE A 167 16.17 2.19 -0.35
C ILE A 167 16.88 1.14 -1.21
N ARG A 168 16.27 0.70 -2.33
CA ARG A 168 16.91 -0.21 -3.28
C ARG A 168 18.23 0.33 -3.81
N LYS A 169 18.31 1.64 -4.08
CA LYS A 169 19.56 2.26 -4.52
C LYS A 169 20.65 2.08 -3.47
N PHE A 170 20.39 2.39 -2.19
CA PHE A 170 21.37 2.20 -1.11
C PHE A 170 21.79 0.73 -0.96
N ILE A 171 20.82 -0.20 -1.04
CA ILE A 171 21.14 -1.64 -1.01
C ILE A 171 22.06 -2.03 -2.17
N ALA A 172 21.77 -1.58 -3.40
CA ALA A 172 22.57 -1.88 -4.59
C ALA A 172 23.99 -1.27 -4.52
N GLU A 173 24.15 -0.15 -3.82
CA GLU A 173 25.43 0.51 -3.56
C GLU A 173 26.20 -0.09 -2.35
N GLY A 174 25.61 -1.06 -1.64
CA GLY A 174 26.19 -1.66 -0.44
C GLY A 174 26.08 -0.78 0.83
N ASP A 175 25.36 0.33 0.77
CA ASP A 175 25.14 1.22 1.93
C ASP A 175 23.93 0.72 2.77
N TYR A 176 24.08 -0.48 3.32
CA TYR A 176 23.04 -1.14 4.11
C TYR A 176 22.63 -0.32 5.32
N LYS A 177 23.58 0.40 5.94
CA LYS A 177 23.30 1.24 7.10
C LYS A 177 22.24 2.31 6.78
N LYS A 178 22.42 3.04 5.68
CA LYS A 178 21.41 4.04 5.24
C LYS A 178 20.11 3.39 4.83
N ALA A 179 20.15 2.23 4.18
CA ALA A 179 18.94 1.50 3.83
C ALA A 179 18.13 1.13 5.08
N GLU A 180 18.77 0.58 6.13
CA GLU A 180 18.14 0.22 7.41
C GLU A 180 17.63 1.44 8.18
N GLU A 181 18.35 2.57 8.17
CA GLU A 181 17.87 3.83 8.75
C GLU A 181 16.53 4.29 8.11
N LEU A 182 16.38 4.14 6.80
CA LEU A 182 15.13 4.49 6.10
C LEU A 182 14.04 3.42 6.24
N LEU A 183 14.41 2.16 6.35
CA LEU A 183 13.49 1.05 6.64
C LEU A 183 12.93 1.15 8.05
N GLY A 184 13.76 1.49 9.04
CA GLY A 184 13.44 1.43 10.45
C GLY A 184 13.51 0.00 11.02
N HIS A 185 14.10 -0.94 10.29
CA HIS A 185 14.33 -2.33 10.69
C HIS A 185 15.52 -2.92 9.90
N PRO A 186 16.15 -4.02 10.39
CA PRO A 186 17.23 -4.70 9.70
C PRO A 186 16.80 -5.29 8.35
N ILE A 187 17.78 -5.45 7.47
CA ILE A 187 17.65 -6.20 6.22
C ILE A 187 18.07 -7.65 6.48
N HIS A 188 17.23 -8.62 6.14
CA HIS A 188 17.49 -10.03 6.48
C HIS A 188 18.21 -10.84 5.38
N ASN A 189 18.23 -10.37 4.13
CA ASN A 189 18.62 -11.18 2.96
C ASN A 189 19.84 -10.63 2.18
N TYR A 190 20.71 -9.82 2.80
CA TYR A 190 21.93 -9.29 2.15
C TYR A 190 23.16 -9.40 3.05
#